data_9a6969eafc0eecf78b397a7d9adfa9a4
#
_entry.id   9a6969eafc0eecf78b397a7d9adfa9a4
#
_cell.length_a   1.000
_cell.length_b   1.000
_cell.length_c   1.000
_cell.angle_alpha   90.00
_cell.angle_beta   90.00
_cell.angle_gamma   90.00
#
_symmetry.space_group_name_H-M   'P 1'
#
loop_
_entity.id
_entity.type
_entity.pdbx_description
1 polymer ?
#
loop_
_entity_poly.entity_id
_entity_poly.type
_entity_poly.pdbx_seq_one_letter_code
_entity_poly.pdbx_strand_id
1 'polypeptide(L)'
;LKHGTLTLGFIGLAECLKALIGSHHGESEEAQNLGLEIVGHMRKRMDEASEKYHLNFSLIATPAEGLSGRFVRIDREKYGVIPGVTDRDYYTNSFHVPVYFPISAFEKIAREAPYHELTNGGHISYIELDGDPTQNLEAFEAVVRAMKEAGIGYGAINHPIDRDPVCGYTGIIGEVCPRCGRREGEGVPLSKLQKLGLYKNYNSTTLGYHGDPNEEADRLPNTLKIVRK
;
A
#
# COMPACT_ATOMS: atom_id res chain seq x y z
N LEU A 1 23.05 -3.49 21.69
CA LEU A 1 21.83 -4.27 21.43
C LEU A 1 20.85 -4.30 22.62
N LYS A 2 21.35 -4.19 23.87
CA LYS A 2 20.49 -4.30 25.06
C LYS A 2 19.30 -3.32 25.11
N HIS A 3 19.43 -2.18 24.47
CA HIS A 3 18.39 -1.14 24.38
C HIS A 3 17.88 -0.91 22.95
N GLY A 4 18.26 -1.77 22.03
CA GLY A 4 17.79 -1.74 20.64
C GLY A 4 16.71 -2.77 20.39
N THR A 5 16.01 -2.64 19.27
CA THR A 5 15.06 -3.61 18.76
C THR A 5 15.64 -4.29 17.52
N LEU A 6 15.58 -5.60 17.48
CA LEU A 6 15.90 -6.41 16.31
C LEU A 6 14.59 -6.71 15.60
N THR A 7 14.45 -6.19 14.39
CA THR A 7 13.17 -6.25 13.68
C THR A 7 13.27 -7.12 12.43
N LEU A 8 12.37 -8.09 12.30
CA LEU A 8 12.12 -8.81 11.07
C LEU A 8 11.03 -8.06 10.29
N GLY A 9 11.31 -7.71 9.04
CA GLY A 9 10.34 -7.10 8.14
C GLY A 9 9.98 -8.04 6.99
N PHE A 10 8.81 -7.87 6.40
CA PHE A 10 8.41 -8.61 5.22
C PHE A 10 7.70 -7.71 4.20
N ILE A 11 7.78 -8.11 2.94
CA ILE A 11 7.10 -7.54 1.77
C ILE A 11 6.61 -8.68 0.88
N GLY A 12 5.65 -8.42 0.02
CA GLY A 12 5.24 -9.38 -1.01
C GLY A 12 4.40 -10.55 -0.49
N LEU A 13 3.61 -10.35 0.58
CA LEU A 13 2.71 -11.41 1.06
C LEU A 13 1.73 -11.82 -0.03
N ALA A 14 1.19 -10.87 -0.79
CA ALA A 14 0.25 -11.15 -1.87
C ALA A 14 0.88 -12.03 -2.96
N GLU A 15 2.08 -11.70 -3.41
CA GLU A 15 2.81 -12.46 -4.41
C GLU A 15 3.28 -13.82 -3.89
N CYS A 16 3.65 -13.91 -2.61
CA CYS A 16 3.96 -15.18 -1.96
C CYS A 16 2.74 -16.13 -2.00
N LEU A 17 1.57 -15.65 -1.65
CA LEU A 17 0.33 -16.43 -1.69
C LEU A 17 -0.04 -16.82 -3.13
N LYS A 18 0.11 -15.91 -4.08
CA LYS A 18 -0.05 -16.21 -5.51
C LYS A 18 0.87 -17.34 -5.97
N ALA A 19 2.13 -17.33 -5.56
CA ALA A 19 3.10 -18.38 -5.89
C ALA A 19 2.75 -19.72 -5.26
N LEU A 20 2.19 -19.73 -4.04
CA LEU A 20 1.89 -20.96 -3.29
C LEU A 20 0.57 -21.61 -3.71
N ILE A 21 -0.49 -20.84 -3.88
CA ILE A 21 -1.86 -21.35 -4.08
C ILE A 21 -2.62 -20.68 -5.23
N GLY A 22 -1.98 -19.80 -6.01
CA GLY A 22 -2.58 -19.17 -7.18
C GLY A 22 -3.50 -17.98 -6.90
N SER A 23 -3.75 -17.62 -5.63
CA SER A 23 -4.58 -16.47 -5.23
C SER A 23 -3.94 -15.71 -4.07
N HIS A 24 -4.19 -14.42 -3.97
CA HIS A 24 -3.75 -13.61 -2.82
C HIS A 24 -4.91 -13.37 -1.84
N HIS A 25 -4.58 -12.89 -0.65
CA HIS A 25 -5.51 -12.72 0.49
C HIS A 25 -6.67 -11.74 0.24
N GLY A 26 -6.60 -10.87 -0.77
CA GLY A 26 -7.75 -10.07 -1.22
C GLY A 26 -8.73 -10.84 -2.10
N GLU A 27 -8.34 -11.98 -2.70
CA GLU A 27 -9.14 -12.74 -3.65
C GLU A 27 -9.92 -13.89 -3.01
N SER A 28 -9.35 -14.54 -1.98
CA SER A 28 -9.98 -15.71 -1.37
C SER A 28 -9.78 -15.82 0.14
N GLU A 29 -10.71 -16.49 0.82
CA GLU A 29 -10.60 -16.79 2.26
C GLU A 29 -9.47 -17.79 2.54
N GLU A 30 -9.23 -18.75 1.64
CA GLU A 30 -8.13 -19.70 1.77
C GLU A 30 -6.79 -18.97 1.81
N ALA A 31 -6.58 -18.02 0.88
CA ALA A 31 -5.37 -17.21 0.85
C ALA A 31 -5.26 -16.29 2.06
N GLN A 32 -6.38 -15.71 2.54
CA GLN A 32 -6.41 -14.92 3.76
C GLN A 32 -5.95 -15.75 4.97
N ASN A 33 -6.49 -16.94 5.14
CA ASN A 33 -6.14 -17.82 6.26
C ASN A 33 -4.67 -18.26 6.20
N LEU A 34 -4.18 -18.64 5.02
CA LEU A 34 -2.77 -18.99 4.82
C LEU A 34 -1.85 -17.79 5.10
N GLY A 35 -2.25 -16.59 4.66
CA GLY A 35 -1.51 -15.36 4.94
C GLY A 35 -1.38 -15.08 6.44
N LEU A 36 -2.47 -15.23 7.18
CA LEU A 36 -2.49 -15.07 8.64
C LEU A 36 -1.64 -16.16 9.33
N GLU A 37 -1.65 -17.39 8.83
CA GLU A 37 -0.80 -18.47 9.35
C GLU A 37 0.69 -18.14 9.16
N ILE A 38 1.09 -17.71 7.95
CA ILE A 38 2.48 -17.34 7.63
C ILE A 38 2.94 -16.20 8.54
N VAL A 39 2.20 -15.10 8.59
CA VAL A 39 2.58 -13.92 9.39
C VAL A 39 2.51 -14.23 10.89
N GLY A 40 1.53 -15.01 11.34
CA GLY A 40 1.43 -15.49 12.72
C GLY A 40 2.61 -16.38 13.11
N HIS A 41 3.09 -17.24 12.20
CA HIS A 41 4.31 -18.03 12.43
C HIS A 41 5.53 -17.13 12.56
N MET A 42 5.69 -16.11 11.69
CA MET A 42 6.80 -15.16 11.79
C MET A 42 6.75 -14.40 13.13
N ARG A 43 5.57 -13.96 13.58
CA ARG A 43 5.38 -13.30 14.86
C ARG A 43 5.79 -14.21 16.03
N LYS A 44 5.30 -15.45 16.05
CA LYS A 44 5.66 -16.43 17.06
C LYS A 44 7.17 -16.65 17.15
N ARG A 45 7.88 -16.71 16.00
CA ARG A 45 9.34 -16.83 15.98
C ARG A 45 10.06 -15.65 16.59
N MET A 46 9.51 -14.43 16.44
CA MET A 46 10.07 -13.23 17.08
C MET A 46 9.87 -13.24 18.59
N ASP A 47 8.70 -13.67 19.05
CA ASP A 47 8.40 -13.79 20.48
C ASP A 47 9.30 -14.85 21.14
N GLU A 48 9.45 -16.03 20.55
CA GLU A 48 10.38 -17.08 21.00
C GLU A 48 11.84 -16.60 21.03
N ALA A 49 12.26 -15.80 20.04
CA ALA A 49 13.60 -15.23 20.01
C ALA A 49 13.81 -14.20 21.15
N SER A 50 12.79 -13.40 21.44
CA SER A 50 12.82 -12.44 22.55
C SER A 50 13.02 -13.15 23.88
N GLU A 51 12.30 -14.24 24.12
CA GLU A 51 12.44 -15.05 25.33
C GLU A 51 13.81 -15.73 25.42
N LYS A 52 14.24 -16.38 24.31
CA LYS A 52 15.48 -17.14 24.28
C LYS A 52 16.74 -16.30 24.49
N TYR A 53 16.78 -15.14 23.86
CA TYR A 53 17.99 -14.29 23.84
C TYR A 53 17.93 -13.12 24.82
N HIS A 54 16.80 -12.91 25.50
CA HIS A 54 16.55 -11.76 26.38
C HIS A 54 16.82 -10.42 25.70
N LEU A 55 16.44 -10.31 24.43
CA LEU A 55 16.54 -9.13 23.58
C LEU A 55 15.16 -8.77 23.06
N ASN A 56 14.99 -7.55 22.62
CA ASN A 56 13.73 -7.12 22.04
C ASN A 56 13.70 -7.44 20.52
N PHE A 57 12.90 -8.44 20.14
CA PHE A 57 12.61 -8.77 18.75
C PHE A 57 11.18 -8.33 18.38
N SER A 58 10.98 -7.92 17.15
CA SER A 58 9.66 -7.53 16.66
C SER A 58 9.45 -7.93 15.20
N LEU A 59 8.20 -8.03 14.80
CA LEU A 59 7.78 -8.19 13.41
C LEU A 59 7.19 -6.88 12.91
N ILE A 60 7.68 -6.37 11.78
CA ILE A 60 7.18 -5.15 11.15
C ILE A 60 6.58 -5.44 9.77
N ALA A 61 5.44 -4.85 9.50
CA ALA A 61 4.91 -4.69 8.16
C ALA A 61 5.72 -3.59 7.46
N THR A 62 6.76 -3.99 6.74
CA THR A 62 7.77 -3.06 6.23
C THR A 62 7.19 -2.09 5.21
N PRO A 63 7.32 -0.78 5.40
CA PRO A 63 7.03 0.21 4.36
C PRO A 63 8.20 0.26 3.37
N ALA A 64 8.27 -0.75 2.49
CA ALA A 64 9.37 -0.90 1.54
C ALA A 64 9.14 -0.02 0.32
N GLU A 65 10.00 0.95 0.12
CA GLU A 65 10.03 1.83 -1.06
C GLU A 65 10.86 1.15 -2.18
N GLY A 66 12.12 1.50 -2.32
CA GLY A 66 12.98 0.91 -3.38
C GLY A 66 13.31 -0.58 -3.21
N LEU A 67 13.09 -1.18 -2.03
CA LEU A 67 13.42 -2.57 -1.77
C LEU A 67 12.46 -3.55 -2.47
N SER A 68 11.19 -3.20 -2.58
CA SER A 68 10.18 -4.01 -3.27
C SER A 68 10.51 -4.18 -4.75
N GLY A 69 10.88 -3.10 -5.44
CA GLY A 69 11.34 -3.14 -6.83
C GLY A 69 12.68 -3.86 -7.00
N ARG A 70 13.58 -3.74 -6.02
CA ARG A 70 14.87 -4.45 -6.06
C ARG A 70 14.69 -5.97 -5.97
N PHE A 71 13.83 -6.44 -5.07
CA PHE A 71 13.62 -7.88 -4.88
C PHE A 71 12.96 -8.51 -6.09
N VAL A 72 11.93 -7.90 -6.66
CA VAL A 72 11.30 -8.45 -7.86
C VAL A 72 12.26 -8.53 -9.05
N ARG A 73 13.19 -7.56 -9.20
CA ARG A 73 14.22 -7.66 -10.25
C ARG A 73 15.15 -8.84 -10.05
N ILE A 74 15.62 -9.07 -8.82
CA ILE A 74 16.49 -10.22 -8.48
C ILE A 74 15.77 -11.54 -8.76
N ASP A 75 14.51 -11.65 -8.34
CA ASP A 75 13.73 -12.86 -8.53
C ASP A 75 13.38 -13.09 -10.01
N ARG A 76 13.10 -12.02 -10.75
CA ARG A 76 12.88 -12.10 -12.20
C ARG A 76 14.13 -12.55 -12.96
N GLU A 77 15.31 -12.09 -12.58
CA GLU A 77 16.57 -12.53 -13.15
C GLU A 77 16.82 -14.03 -12.87
N LYS A 78 16.44 -14.50 -11.70
CA LYS A 78 16.68 -15.87 -11.27
C LYS A 78 15.62 -16.87 -11.72
N TYR A 79 14.38 -16.49 -11.72
CA TYR A 79 13.23 -17.38 -11.92
C TYR A 79 12.38 -17.04 -13.16
N GLY A 80 12.69 -15.93 -13.84
CA GLY A 80 11.91 -15.44 -14.96
C GLY A 80 10.66 -14.67 -14.56
N VAL A 81 9.85 -14.32 -15.55
CA VAL A 81 8.57 -13.65 -15.36
C VAL A 81 7.51 -14.70 -15.01
N ILE A 82 6.95 -14.59 -13.80
CA ILE A 82 5.88 -15.45 -13.31
C ILE A 82 4.62 -14.59 -13.15
N PRO A 83 3.53 -14.89 -13.90
CA PRO A 83 2.30 -14.10 -13.84
C PRO A 83 1.72 -13.99 -12.43
N GLY A 84 1.40 -12.76 -12.00
CA GLY A 84 0.88 -12.44 -10.68
C GLY A 84 1.92 -12.51 -9.55
N VAL A 85 3.20 -12.79 -9.86
CA VAL A 85 4.29 -12.87 -8.89
C VAL A 85 5.44 -11.92 -9.24
N THR A 86 6.08 -12.11 -10.41
CA THR A 86 7.24 -11.30 -10.82
C THR A 86 6.98 -10.49 -12.09
N ASP A 87 5.75 -10.39 -12.54
CA ASP A 87 5.36 -9.70 -13.77
C ASP A 87 5.20 -8.17 -13.61
N ARG A 88 5.17 -7.66 -12.36
CA ARG A 88 5.20 -6.23 -12.05
C ARG A 88 6.59 -5.77 -11.64
N ASP A 89 6.84 -4.47 -11.64
CA ASP A 89 8.15 -3.90 -11.31
C ASP A 89 8.38 -3.71 -9.80
N TYR A 90 7.47 -4.22 -8.98
CA TYR A 90 7.53 -4.19 -7.50
C TYR A 90 6.81 -5.39 -6.90
N TYR A 91 7.13 -5.70 -5.64
CA TYR A 91 6.31 -6.52 -4.77
C TYR A 91 5.39 -5.65 -3.92
N THR A 92 4.16 -6.08 -3.69
CA THR A 92 3.22 -5.41 -2.81
C THR A 92 3.81 -5.22 -1.42
N ASN A 93 3.63 -4.05 -0.82
CA ASN A 93 4.12 -3.76 0.52
C ASN A 93 3.47 -4.69 1.56
N SER A 94 4.31 -5.23 2.42
CA SER A 94 3.91 -5.99 3.63
C SER A 94 2.72 -6.93 3.41
N PHE A 95 1.64 -6.74 4.18
CA PHE A 95 0.37 -7.46 4.10
C PHE A 95 -0.71 -6.73 3.29
N HIS A 96 -0.39 -5.63 2.62
CA HIS A 96 -1.42 -4.89 1.90
C HIS A 96 -2.10 -5.76 0.84
N VAL A 97 -3.39 -5.54 0.66
CA VAL A 97 -4.06 -5.99 -0.56
C VAL A 97 -3.47 -5.20 -1.72
N PRO A 98 -3.08 -5.86 -2.83
CA PRO A 98 -2.43 -5.16 -3.94
C PRO A 98 -3.20 -3.94 -4.42
N VAL A 99 -2.50 -2.84 -4.63
CA VAL A 99 -3.09 -1.54 -4.98
C VAL A 99 -3.85 -1.53 -6.30
N TYR A 100 -3.53 -2.46 -7.19
CA TYR A 100 -4.20 -2.67 -8.49
C TYR A 100 -5.43 -3.58 -8.39
N PHE A 101 -5.68 -4.18 -7.22
CA PHE A 101 -6.82 -5.06 -7.03
C PHE A 101 -8.08 -4.25 -6.68
N PRO A 102 -9.17 -4.37 -7.46
CA PRO A 102 -10.40 -3.63 -7.20
C PRO A 102 -11.11 -4.20 -5.98
N ILE A 103 -11.05 -3.47 -4.88
CA ILE A 103 -11.65 -3.85 -3.59
C ILE A 103 -12.33 -2.64 -2.96
N SER A 104 -13.43 -2.85 -2.23
CA SER A 104 -14.04 -1.78 -1.48
C SER A 104 -13.21 -1.42 -0.24
N ALA A 105 -13.33 -0.17 0.24
CA ALA A 105 -12.63 0.30 1.44
C ALA A 105 -12.92 -0.60 2.65
N PHE A 106 -14.18 -1.00 2.84
CA PHE A 106 -14.58 -1.82 3.98
C PHE A 106 -14.06 -3.26 3.90
N GLU A 107 -14.05 -3.84 2.70
CA GLU A 107 -13.46 -5.17 2.49
C GLU A 107 -11.94 -5.13 2.67
N LYS A 108 -11.25 -4.08 2.17
CA LYS A 108 -9.82 -3.90 2.37
C LYS A 108 -9.48 -3.79 3.86
N ILE A 109 -10.23 -2.97 4.62
CA ILE A 109 -10.09 -2.86 6.07
C ILE A 109 -10.25 -4.23 6.74
N ALA A 110 -11.29 -4.98 6.38
CA ALA A 110 -11.53 -6.31 6.97
C ALA A 110 -10.42 -7.32 6.65
N ARG A 111 -9.82 -7.26 5.45
CA ARG A 111 -8.70 -8.13 5.06
C ARG A 111 -7.39 -7.78 5.75
N GLU A 112 -7.11 -6.50 5.92
CA GLU A 112 -5.82 -6.05 6.47
C GLU A 112 -5.80 -5.98 8.00
N ALA A 113 -6.93 -5.70 8.65
CA ALA A 113 -7.01 -5.51 10.10
C ALA A 113 -6.41 -6.66 10.93
N PRO A 114 -6.64 -7.96 10.63
CA PRO A 114 -6.09 -9.04 11.44
C PRO A 114 -4.55 -9.09 11.47
N TYR A 115 -3.88 -8.53 10.48
CA TYR A 115 -2.40 -8.48 10.44
C TYR A 115 -1.82 -7.43 11.39
N HIS A 116 -2.61 -6.44 11.80
CA HIS A 116 -2.15 -5.37 12.70
C HIS A 116 -1.72 -5.91 14.06
N GLU A 117 -2.48 -6.85 14.62
CA GLU A 117 -2.13 -7.47 15.91
C GLU A 117 -0.86 -8.34 15.81
N LEU A 118 -0.57 -8.87 14.64
CA LEU A 118 0.60 -9.72 14.41
C LEU A 118 1.89 -8.92 14.22
N THR A 119 1.82 -7.66 13.84
CA THR A 119 2.97 -6.81 13.47
C THR A 119 3.27 -5.76 14.52
N ASN A 120 3.81 -6.22 15.67
CA ASN A 120 4.13 -5.37 16.84
C ASN A 120 5.28 -4.38 16.64
N GLY A 121 6.06 -4.54 15.57
CA GLY A 121 7.15 -3.63 15.21
C GLY A 121 6.69 -2.40 14.42
N GLY A 122 5.46 -2.42 13.94
CA GLY A 122 4.83 -1.34 13.18
C GLY A 122 4.03 -1.84 11.99
N HIS A 123 3.00 -1.12 11.66
CA HIS A 123 2.07 -1.41 10.55
C HIS A 123 1.32 -0.14 10.17
N ILE A 124 0.77 -0.13 8.96
CA ILE A 124 -0.16 0.90 8.50
C ILE A 124 -1.07 0.29 7.44
N SER A 125 -2.32 0.71 7.40
CA SER A 125 -3.24 0.44 6.29
C SER A 125 -3.64 1.73 5.60
N TYR A 126 -3.69 1.70 4.28
CA TYR A 126 -4.08 2.83 3.44
C TYR A 126 -5.43 2.57 2.78
N ILE A 127 -6.31 3.56 2.86
CA ILE A 127 -7.55 3.59 2.07
C ILE A 127 -7.41 4.70 1.05
N GLU A 128 -7.57 4.33 -0.21
CA GLU A 128 -7.45 5.25 -1.34
C GLU A 128 -8.83 5.76 -1.72
N LEU A 129 -9.05 7.07 -1.58
CA LEU A 129 -10.28 7.72 -2.03
C LEU A 129 -10.08 8.34 -3.41
N ASP A 130 -11.15 8.32 -4.20
CA ASP A 130 -11.23 9.06 -5.45
C ASP A 130 -11.82 10.45 -5.17
N GLY A 131 -11.05 11.49 -5.48
CA GLY A 131 -11.48 12.87 -5.34
C GLY A 131 -11.29 13.50 -3.95
N ASP A 132 -11.97 14.61 -3.74
CA ASP A 132 -11.85 15.44 -2.54
C ASP A 132 -12.72 14.89 -1.40
N PRO A 133 -12.15 14.42 -0.29
CA PRO A 133 -12.92 13.87 0.84
C PRO A 133 -13.82 14.92 1.52
N THR A 134 -13.55 16.20 1.35
CA THR A 134 -14.39 17.26 1.93
C THR A 134 -15.78 17.34 1.30
N GLN A 135 -15.96 16.75 0.12
CA GLN A 135 -17.24 16.70 -0.58
C GLN A 135 -18.22 15.68 0.04
N ASN A 136 -17.71 14.73 0.86
CA ASN A 136 -18.54 13.73 1.53
C ASN A 136 -17.94 13.33 2.89
N LEU A 137 -18.12 14.20 3.87
CA LEU A 137 -17.61 13.99 5.23
C LEU A 137 -18.27 12.81 5.94
N GLU A 138 -19.50 12.46 5.60
CA GLU A 138 -20.20 11.30 6.16
C GLU A 138 -19.52 9.99 5.72
N ALA A 139 -19.15 9.89 4.44
CA ALA A 139 -18.41 8.75 3.92
C ALA A 139 -17.01 8.68 4.53
N PHE A 140 -16.33 9.80 4.69
CA PHE A 140 -15.03 9.87 5.35
C PHE A 140 -15.12 9.39 6.82
N GLU A 141 -16.09 9.87 7.59
CA GLU A 141 -16.34 9.43 8.96
C GLU A 141 -16.63 7.93 9.03
N ALA A 142 -17.42 7.39 8.09
CA ALA A 142 -17.74 5.97 8.03
C ALA A 142 -16.48 5.10 7.85
N VAL A 143 -15.52 5.52 7.02
CA VAL A 143 -14.24 4.84 6.84
C VAL A 143 -13.41 4.87 8.13
N VAL A 144 -13.28 6.04 8.77
CA VAL A 144 -12.54 6.17 10.04
C VAL A 144 -13.14 5.29 11.13
N ARG A 145 -14.47 5.26 11.21
CA ARG A 145 -15.21 4.42 12.17
C ARG A 145 -14.96 2.93 11.89
N ALA A 146 -15.04 2.52 10.63
CA ALA A 146 -14.76 1.13 10.24
C ALA A 146 -13.33 0.70 10.57
N MET A 147 -12.33 1.56 10.34
CA MET A 147 -10.95 1.31 10.75
C MET A 147 -10.85 1.07 12.26
N LYS A 148 -11.48 1.93 13.05
CA LYS A 148 -11.49 1.80 14.52
C LYS A 148 -12.16 0.51 14.97
N GLU A 149 -13.33 0.19 14.42
CA GLU A 149 -14.12 -0.99 14.79
C GLU A 149 -13.42 -2.29 14.38
N ALA A 150 -12.69 -2.28 13.26
CA ALA A 150 -11.90 -3.42 12.80
C ALA A 150 -10.58 -3.62 13.57
N GLY A 151 -10.15 -2.67 14.40
CA GLY A 151 -8.90 -2.77 15.15
C GLY A 151 -7.66 -2.35 14.35
N ILE A 152 -7.81 -1.51 13.33
CA ILE A 152 -6.67 -0.90 12.63
C ILE A 152 -5.87 -0.04 13.60
N GLY A 153 -4.64 -0.44 13.92
CA GLY A 153 -3.79 0.27 14.86
C GLY A 153 -3.23 1.59 14.33
N TYR A 154 -2.95 1.64 13.04
CA TYR A 154 -2.55 2.85 12.32
C TYR A 154 -3.10 2.80 10.90
N GLY A 155 -3.90 3.79 10.55
CA GLY A 155 -4.52 3.90 9.23
C GLY A 155 -4.36 5.29 8.65
N ALA A 156 -4.29 5.37 7.33
CA ALA A 156 -4.30 6.61 6.57
C ALA A 156 -5.40 6.56 5.51
N ILE A 157 -6.02 7.70 5.28
CA ILE A 157 -6.96 7.88 4.17
C ILE A 157 -6.30 8.83 3.19
N ASN A 158 -5.99 8.30 2.02
CA ASN A 158 -5.31 9.01 0.97
C ASN A 158 -6.31 9.50 -0.09
N HIS A 159 -6.00 10.61 -0.70
CA HIS A 159 -6.70 11.10 -1.89
C HIS A 159 -5.68 11.75 -2.85
N PRO A 160 -5.97 11.80 -4.15
CA PRO A 160 -5.06 12.40 -5.12
C PRO A 160 -4.80 13.88 -4.79
N ILE A 161 -3.55 14.27 -4.83
CA ILE A 161 -3.15 15.68 -4.85
C ILE A 161 -2.22 15.86 -6.04
N ASP A 162 -2.71 16.59 -7.04
CA ASP A 162 -1.98 16.84 -8.27
C ASP A 162 -1.24 18.17 -8.18
N ARG A 163 -0.15 18.29 -8.91
CA ARG A 163 0.58 19.53 -9.07
C ARG A 163 0.82 19.82 -10.54
N ASP A 164 0.33 20.96 -11.00
CA ASP A 164 0.69 21.46 -12.34
C ASP A 164 2.10 22.07 -12.29
N PRO A 165 3.08 21.51 -13.01
CA PRO A 165 4.46 21.99 -12.97
C PRO A 165 4.66 23.30 -13.73
N VAL A 166 3.68 23.78 -14.50
CA VAL A 166 3.75 25.02 -15.27
C VAL A 166 3.25 26.21 -14.46
N CYS A 167 2.04 26.11 -13.92
CA CYS A 167 1.43 27.20 -13.18
C CYS A 167 1.56 27.07 -11.64
N GLY A 168 2.08 25.95 -11.15
CA GLY A 168 2.27 25.69 -9.73
C GLY A 168 0.98 25.42 -8.95
N TYR A 169 -0.14 25.16 -9.63
CA TYR A 169 -1.37 24.77 -8.95
C TYR A 169 -1.15 23.45 -8.20
N THR A 170 -1.66 23.38 -6.99
CA THR A 170 -1.67 22.14 -6.19
C THR A 170 -3.10 21.90 -5.72
N GLY A 171 -3.62 20.71 -5.94
CA GLY A 171 -4.99 20.30 -5.64
C GLY A 171 -5.42 19.18 -6.55
N ILE A 172 -6.70 18.84 -6.56
CA ILE A 172 -7.22 17.81 -7.46
C ILE A 172 -7.29 18.38 -8.87
N ILE A 173 -6.59 17.73 -9.80
CA ILE A 173 -6.62 18.02 -11.24
C ILE A 173 -7.16 16.78 -11.93
N GLY A 174 -8.30 16.90 -12.59
CA GLY A 174 -8.78 15.87 -13.49
C GLY A 174 -8.01 15.91 -14.82
N GLU A 175 -8.72 16.01 -15.94
CA GLU A 175 -8.09 16.12 -17.27
C GLU A 175 -7.49 17.51 -17.55
N VAL A 176 -8.00 18.53 -16.87
CA VAL A 176 -7.67 19.94 -17.15
C VAL A 176 -7.33 20.68 -15.86
N CYS A 177 -6.18 21.36 -15.84
CA CYS A 177 -5.80 22.18 -14.70
C CYS A 177 -6.80 23.34 -14.50
N PRO A 178 -7.43 23.46 -13.29
CA PRO A 178 -8.44 24.47 -13.04
C PRO A 178 -7.89 25.89 -13.01
N ARG A 179 -6.56 26.07 -12.87
CA ARG A 179 -5.92 27.39 -12.84
C ARG A 179 -5.55 27.91 -14.22
N CYS A 180 -4.93 27.07 -15.08
CA CYS A 180 -4.37 27.53 -16.33
C CYS A 180 -4.99 26.87 -17.57
N GLY A 181 -5.90 25.91 -17.42
CA GLY A 181 -6.56 25.22 -18.51
C GLY A 181 -5.69 24.22 -19.27
N ARG A 182 -4.47 23.93 -18.81
CA ARG A 182 -3.56 22.97 -19.44
C ARG A 182 -4.09 21.55 -19.27
N ARG A 183 -3.96 20.74 -20.33
CA ARG A 183 -4.25 19.32 -20.29
C ARG A 183 -3.02 18.49 -19.96
N GLU A 184 -3.22 17.29 -19.44
CA GLU A 184 -2.14 16.33 -19.25
C GLU A 184 -1.41 16.08 -20.58
N GLY A 185 -0.08 16.05 -20.51
CA GLY A 185 0.76 15.87 -21.71
C GLY A 185 1.15 17.14 -22.46
N GLU A 186 0.53 18.29 -22.14
CA GLU A 186 0.82 19.54 -22.84
C GLU A 186 2.03 20.29 -22.23
N GLY A 187 3.00 20.63 -23.07
CA GLY A 187 3.93 21.73 -22.85
C GLY A 187 5.08 21.49 -21.88
N VAL A 188 5.26 20.31 -21.25
CA VAL A 188 6.38 20.07 -20.35
C VAL A 188 7.20 18.85 -20.78
N PRO A 189 8.49 19.02 -21.14
CA PRO A 189 9.35 17.90 -21.46
C PRO A 189 9.49 16.92 -20.29
N LEU A 190 9.46 15.61 -20.56
CA LEU A 190 9.63 14.55 -19.57
C LEU A 190 10.88 14.74 -18.70
N SER A 191 12.00 15.19 -19.32
CA SER A 191 13.24 15.49 -18.60
C SER A 191 13.09 16.57 -17.53
N LYS A 192 12.17 17.53 -17.72
CA LYS A 192 11.88 18.56 -16.72
C LYS A 192 10.99 18.00 -15.61
N LEU A 193 10.02 17.14 -15.94
CA LEU A 193 9.17 16.45 -14.96
C LEU A 193 10.01 15.55 -14.04
N GLN A 194 10.92 14.79 -14.62
CA GLN A 194 11.85 13.93 -13.85
C GLN A 194 12.71 14.73 -12.87
N LYS A 195 13.24 15.90 -13.29
CA LYS A 195 14.02 16.79 -12.40
C LYS A 195 13.21 17.36 -11.24
N LEU A 196 11.89 17.44 -11.39
CA LEU A 196 10.97 17.91 -10.36
C LEU A 196 10.46 16.75 -9.48
N GLY A 197 10.92 15.52 -9.72
CA GLY A 197 10.40 14.32 -9.05
C GLY A 197 8.99 13.95 -9.49
N LEU A 198 8.57 14.36 -10.68
CA LEU A 198 7.25 14.14 -11.22
C LEU A 198 7.32 13.03 -12.28
N TYR A 199 6.61 11.94 -12.08
CA TYR A 199 6.60 10.79 -12.98
C TYR A 199 5.54 10.87 -14.08
N LYS A 200 4.52 11.69 -13.88
CA LYS A 200 3.44 11.98 -14.85
C LYS A 200 3.37 13.49 -15.12
N ASN A 201 2.70 13.88 -16.18
CA ASN A 201 2.51 15.29 -16.55
C ASN A 201 1.72 16.10 -15.50
N TYR A 202 0.82 15.44 -14.80
CA TYR A 202 0.37 15.83 -13.49
C TYR A 202 0.90 14.79 -12.51
N ASN A 203 1.51 15.20 -11.44
CA ASN A 203 1.93 14.28 -10.44
C ASN A 203 0.79 14.14 -9.41
N SER A 204 0.05 13.06 -9.53
CA SER A 204 -0.80 12.62 -8.44
C SER A 204 0.12 11.99 -7.39
N THR A 205 0.44 12.72 -6.35
CA THR A 205 1.16 12.19 -5.19
C THR A 205 0.17 11.97 -4.07
N THR A 206 0.13 10.77 -3.54
CA THR A 206 -0.61 10.49 -2.32
C THR A 206 0.29 10.85 -1.14
N LEU A 207 -0.08 11.87 -0.38
CA LEU A 207 0.68 12.28 0.79
C LEU A 207 0.74 11.15 1.82
N GLY A 208 1.95 10.81 2.24
CA GLY A 208 2.18 9.83 3.31
C GLY A 208 2.19 8.36 2.88
N TYR A 209 2.03 8.05 1.60
CA TYR A 209 2.22 6.68 1.13
C TYR A 209 3.70 6.32 1.07
N HIS A 210 4.03 5.19 1.66
CA HIS A 210 5.36 4.61 1.64
C HIS A 210 5.33 3.32 0.82
N GLY A 211 5.68 3.40 -0.44
CA GLY A 211 5.75 2.29 -1.35
C GLY A 211 6.69 2.57 -2.52
N ASP A 212 6.81 1.60 -3.42
CA ASP A 212 7.57 1.81 -4.66
C ASP A 212 6.81 2.80 -5.56
N PRO A 213 7.50 3.71 -6.27
CA PRO A 213 6.86 4.62 -7.21
C PRO A 213 6.04 3.92 -8.30
N ASN A 214 6.42 2.71 -8.69
CA ASN A 214 5.66 1.93 -9.67
C ASN A 214 4.38 1.36 -9.05
N GLU A 215 4.40 0.97 -7.77
CA GLU A 215 3.21 0.59 -7.02
C GLU A 215 2.22 1.74 -6.91
N GLU A 216 2.71 2.96 -6.63
CA GLU A 216 1.87 4.15 -6.60
C GLU A 216 1.18 4.43 -7.94
N ALA A 217 1.86 4.18 -9.06
CA ALA A 217 1.30 4.38 -10.39
C ALA A 217 0.15 3.41 -10.74
N ASP A 218 0.14 2.23 -10.16
CA ASP A 218 -0.87 1.18 -10.39
C ASP A 218 -2.08 1.27 -9.45
N ARG A 219 -2.09 2.22 -8.51
CA ARG A 219 -3.09 2.32 -7.45
C ARG A 219 -4.49 2.61 -7.97
N LEU A 220 -5.46 1.82 -7.51
CA LEU A 220 -6.87 2.02 -7.76
C LEU A 220 -7.57 2.61 -6.52
N PRO A 221 -8.55 3.52 -6.69
CA PRO A 221 -9.39 3.98 -5.59
C PRO A 221 -10.19 2.84 -4.97
N ASN A 222 -10.31 2.84 -3.65
CA ASN A 222 -11.18 1.92 -2.94
C ASN A 222 -12.64 2.42 -3.02
N THR A 223 -13.52 1.61 -3.57
CA THR A 223 -14.93 1.98 -3.70
C THR A 223 -15.62 2.03 -2.34
N LEU A 224 -16.40 3.08 -2.12
CA LEU A 224 -17.23 3.25 -0.94
C LEU A 224 -18.65 2.77 -1.28
N LYS A 225 -18.94 1.49 -1.09
CA LYS A 225 -20.32 0.99 -1.13
C LYS A 225 -20.96 1.26 0.22
N ILE A 226 -21.59 2.40 0.37
CA ILE A 226 -22.45 2.69 1.52
C ILE A 226 -23.75 1.92 1.29
N VAL A 227 -23.93 0.82 1.98
CA VAL A 227 -25.24 0.16 2.08
C VAL A 227 -26.08 1.02 2.99
N ARG A 228 -26.93 1.89 2.41
CA ARG A 228 -27.98 2.55 3.17
C ARG A 228 -28.91 1.48 3.71
N LYS A 229 -28.94 1.32 5.04
CA LYS A 229 -29.95 0.54 5.74
C LYS A 229 -31.29 1.27 5.68
#